data_a3034f9bb644dc92ec338cc121d70ecd
#
_entry.id   a3034f9bb644dc92ec338cc121d70ecd
#
_cell.length_a   1.000
_cell.length_b   1.000
_cell.length_c   1.000
_cell.angle_alpha   90.00
_cell.angle_beta   90.00
_cell.angle_gamma   90.00
#
_symmetry.space_group_name_H-M   'P 1'
#
loop_
_entity.id
_entity.type
_entity.pdbx_description
1 polymer ?
#
loop_
_entity_poly.entity_id
_entity_poly.type
_entity_poly.pdbx_seq_one_letter_code
_entity_poly.pdbx_strand_id
1 'polypeptide(L)'
;NGEPLPFVKSNDPTVEMTFSVNDSPLAGREGKFVTSRQIRDRLQKELLKDVALKVEDSATTDSFRVMGRGEMHLSILIETMRREGYELQVSPPHVLTKVIDGKTYEPMEHVVIDVPTQYQGAVMTGLGQRKAILQQMESLGSDRVRLEFRMPSRGLFGYRNQFLTDTHGEGIINQIFDGYDVWAGMIANRSTGSLVSFETGEAVTYGLFNAQQ
;
A
#
# COMPACT_ATOMS: atom_id res chain seq x y z
N ASN A 1 27.89 17.83 -9.02
CA ASN A 1 27.93 16.98 -10.22
C ASN A 1 27.18 15.68 -9.88
N GLY A 2 25.84 15.71 -10.03
CA GLY A 2 25.05 14.51 -9.86
C GLY A 2 25.08 13.73 -11.17
N GLU A 3 25.68 12.56 -11.16
CA GLU A 3 25.45 11.59 -12.22
C GLU A 3 23.95 11.29 -12.29
N PRO A 4 23.34 11.27 -13.47
CA PRO A 4 21.93 10.91 -13.57
C PRO A 4 21.72 9.49 -13.03
N LEU A 5 20.74 9.32 -12.16
CA LEU A 5 20.32 8.00 -11.69
C LEU A 5 20.01 7.11 -12.91
N PRO A 6 20.32 5.80 -12.85
CA PRO A 6 20.05 4.92 -13.96
C PRO A 6 18.58 5.00 -14.35
N PHE A 7 18.34 5.07 -15.65
CA PHE A 7 17.00 5.20 -16.22
C PHE A 7 16.11 4.06 -15.76
N VAL A 8 15.10 4.35 -14.95
CA VAL A 8 14.09 3.40 -14.54
C VAL A 8 13.00 3.40 -15.60
N LYS A 9 12.78 2.27 -16.23
CA LYS A 9 11.66 2.11 -17.17
C LYS A 9 10.36 2.41 -16.43
N SER A 10 9.49 3.20 -17.03
CA SER A 10 8.21 3.63 -16.43
C SER A 10 7.28 2.46 -16.05
N ASN A 11 7.59 1.25 -16.50
CA ASN A 11 6.80 0.04 -16.27
C ASN A 11 7.40 -0.91 -15.21
N ASP A 12 8.54 -0.57 -14.59
CA ASP A 12 9.13 -1.42 -13.57
C ASP A 12 8.26 -1.42 -12.31
N PRO A 13 8.03 -2.58 -11.68
CA PRO A 13 7.28 -2.65 -10.44
C PRO A 13 8.06 -1.97 -9.30
N THR A 14 7.35 -1.37 -8.37
CA THR A 14 7.91 -0.65 -7.22
C THR A 14 7.50 -1.24 -5.88
N VAL A 15 6.49 -2.10 -5.86
CA VAL A 15 5.92 -2.70 -4.65
C VAL A 15 5.74 -4.20 -4.84
N GLU A 16 6.00 -4.96 -3.79
CA GLU A 16 5.76 -6.41 -3.75
C GLU A 16 4.84 -6.79 -2.58
N MET A 17 4.07 -7.85 -2.80
CA MET A 17 3.30 -8.55 -1.76
C MET A 17 3.45 -10.05 -1.98
N THR A 18 3.29 -10.83 -0.91
CA THR A 18 3.20 -12.29 -1.01
C THR A 18 1.75 -12.71 -0.98
N PHE A 19 1.31 -13.45 -2.00
CA PHE A 19 0.01 -14.10 -2.06
C PHE A 19 0.19 -15.57 -1.72
N SER A 20 -0.57 -16.09 -0.78
CA SER A 20 -0.46 -17.48 -0.33
C SER A 20 -1.83 -18.12 -0.15
N VAL A 21 -1.82 -19.45 -0.12
CA VAL A 21 -2.99 -20.23 0.25
C VAL A 21 -3.38 -19.88 1.70
N ASN A 22 -4.67 -19.74 1.94
CA ASN A 22 -5.18 -19.57 3.30
C ASN A 22 -5.07 -20.90 4.05
N ASP A 23 -4.20 -20.94 5.03
CA ASP A 23 -3.94 -22.09 5.90
C ASP A 23 -4.62 -21.97 7.28
N SER A 24 -5.45 -20.94 7.47
CA SER A 24 -6.18 -20.74 8.71
C SER A 24 -7.25 -21.82 8.92
N PRO A 25 -7.71 -22.04 10.16
CA PRO A 25 -8.81 -22.95 10.47
C PRO A 25 -10.14 -22.60 9.77
N LEU A 26 -10.24 -21.38 9.22
CA LEU A 26 -11.41 -20.89 8.51
C LEU A 26 -11.28 -21.00 6.98
N ALA A 27 -10.22 -21.64 6.50
CA ALA A 27 -9.98 -21.83 5.07
C ALA A 27 -11.16 -22.54 4.38
N GLY A 28 -11.53 -22.08 3.20
CA GLY A 28 -12.61 -22.63 2.40
C GLY A 28 -14.02 -22.12 2.73
N ARG A 29 -14.14 -21.18 3.66
CA ARG A 29 -15.45 -20.61 4.03
C ARG A 29 -15.85 -19.40 3.19
N GLU A 30 -14.89 -18.65 2.71
CA GLU A 30 -15.14 -17.37 2.00
C GLU A 30 -15.03 -17.49 0.48
N GLY A 31 -14.31 -18.48 -0.03
CA GLY A 31 -14.07 -18.64 -1.45
C GLY A 31 -14.17 -20.08 -1.94
N LYS A 32 -14.41 -20.22 -3.25
CA LYS A 32 -14.48 -21.52 -3.95
C LYS A 32 -13.11 -22.00 -4.41
N PHE A 33 -12.20 -21.09 -4.73
CA PHE A 33 -10.89 -21.35 -5.28
C PHE A 33 -9.82 -21.12 -4.23
N VAL A 34 -9.36 -22.20 -3.60
CA VAL A 34 -8.52 -22.15 -2.40
C VAL A 34 -7.13 -22.76 -2.59
N THR A 35 -6.88 -23.45 -3.73
CA THR A 35 -5.62 -24.15 -3.96
C THR A 35 -4.56 -23.25 -4.58
N SER A 36 -3.27 -23.56 -4.34
CA SER A 36 -2.14 -22.87 -4.96
C SER A 36 -2.17 -22.91 -6.48
N ARG A 37 -2.59 -24.05 -7.06
CA ARG A 37 -2.74 -24.19 -8.51
C ARG A 37 -3.77 -23.22 -9.07
N GLN A 38 -4.92 -23.08 -8.43
CA GLN A 38 -5.97 -22.17 -8.87
C GLN A 38 -5.52 -20.71 -8.79
N ILE A 39 -4.84 -20.34 -7.72
CA ILE A 39 -4.27 -19.00 -7.55
C ILE A 39 -3.21 -18.73 -8.62
N ARG A 40 -2.31 -19.69 -8.87
CA ARG A 40 -1.30 -19.59 -9.93
C ARG A 40 -1.92 -19.36 -11.30
N ASP A 41 -2.88 -20.19 -11.67
CA ASP A 41 -3.56 -20.09 -12.96
C ASP A 41 -4.24 -18.74 -13.15
N ARG A 42 -4.84 -18.20 -12.08
CA ARG A 42 -5.45 -16.87 -12.12
C ARG A 42 -4.42 -15.76 -12.28
N LEU A 43 -3.30 -15.81 -11.56
CA LEU A 43 -2.21 -14.86 -11.69
C LEU A 43 -1.57 -14.89 -13.08
N GLN A 44 -1.40 -16.08 -13.67
CA GLN A 44 -0.90 -16.22 -15.05
C GLN A 44 -1.84 -15.55 -16.06
N LYS A 45 -3.14 -15.66 -15.89
CA LYS A 45 -4.12 -14.95 -16.75
C LYS A 45 -4.01 -13.43 -16.60
N GLU A 46 -3.73 -12.93 -15.40
CA GLU A 46 -3.54 -11.51 -15.19
C GLU A 46 -2.29 -10.97 -15.87
N LEU A 47 -1.21 -11.74 -15.87
CA LEU A 47 0.04 -11.38 -16.57
C LEU A 47 -0.14 -11.16 -18.08
N LEU A 48 -1.14 -11.79 -18.68
CA LEU A 48 -1.47 -11.59 -20.10
C LEU A 48 -2.13 -10.23 -20.36
N LYS A 49 -2.74 -9.64 -19.36
CA LYS A 49 -3.48 -8.38 -19.46
C LYS A 49 -2.68 -7.19 -18.94
N ASP A 50 -1.84 -7.41 -17.95
CA ASP A 50 -1.15 -6.37 -17.19
C ASP A 50 0.36 -6.52 -17.34
N VAL A 51 0.95 -5.67 -18.17
CA VAL A 51 2.39 -5.67 -18.45
C VAL A 51 3.24 -5.14 -17.28
N ALA A 52 2.63 -4.45 -16.34
CA ALA A 52 3.32 -3.90 -15.17
C ALA A 52 3.38 -4.90 -14.01
N LEU A 53 2.61 -5.97 -14.07
CA LEU A 53 2.58 -7.02 -13.06
C LEU A 53 3.71 -8.03 -13.30
N LYS A 54 4.37 -8.44 -12.21
CA LYS A 54 5.30 -9.59 -12.20
C LYS A 54 4.90 -10.56 -11.11
N VAL A 55 5.02 -11.84 -11.40
CA VAL A 55 4.74 -12.93 -10.45
C VAL A 55 5.89 -13.90 -10.47
N GLU A 56 6.42 -14.21 -9.29
CA GLU A 56 7.49 -15.18 -9.09
C GLU A 56 7.08 -16.20 -8.02
N ASP A 57 7.55 -17.42 -8.18
CA ASP A 57 7.38 -18.42 -7.13
C ASP A 57 8.17 -18.01 -5.89
N SER A 58 7.57 -18.18 -4.73
CA SER A 58 8.22 -17.94 -3.44
C SER A 58 9.01 -19.19 -3.00
N ALA A 59 9.70 -19.08 -1.87
CA ALA A 59 10.43 -20.18 -1.26
C ALA A 59 9.55 -21.40 -0.89
N THR A 60 8.25 -21.19 -0.75
CA THR A 60 7.25 -22.24 -0.49
C THR A 60 6.38 -22.46 -1.71
N THR A 61 5.92 -23.71 -1.90
CA THR A 61 5.07 -24.10 -3.05
C THR A 61 3.68 -23.47 -3.05
N ASP A 62 3.25 -22.93 -1.91
CA ASP A 62 1.90 -22.39 -1.70
C ASP A 62 1.86 -20.88 -1.66
N SER A 63 2.95 -20.20 -2.03
CA SER A 63 3.01 -18.75 -2.04
C SER A 63 3.71 -18.21 -3.29
N PHE A 64 3.32 -16.98 -3.66
CA PHE A 64 3.80 -16.26 -4.84
C PHE A 64 4.19 -14.84 -4.44
N ARG A 65 5.34 -14.38 -4.96
CA ARG A 65 5.71 -12.97 -4.90
C ARG A 65 5.04 -12.25 -6.04
N VAL A 66 4.20 -11.29 -5.72
CA VAL A 66 3.46 -10.48 -6.68
C VAL A 66 3.96 -9.04 -6.61
N MET A 67 4.47 -8.54 -7.71
CA MET A 67 5.08 -7.22 -7.81
C MET A 67 4.28 -6.36 -8.78
N GLY A 68 4.02 -5.13 -8.38
CA GLY A 68 3.23 -4.19 -9.17
C GLY A 68 3.67 -2.74 -8.97
N ARG A 69 2.92 -1.82 -9.56
CA ARG A 69 3.21 -0.38 -9.60
C ARG A 69 2.71 0.41 -8.41
N GLY A 70 2.55 -0.19 -7.28
CA GLY A 70 2.12 0.46 -6.07
C GLY A 70 1.07 -0.36 -5.33
N GLU A 71 0.77 0.06 -4.12
CA GLU A 71 -0.17 -0.62 -3.23
C GLU A 71 -1.57 -0.74 -3.86
N MET A 72 -2.06 0.35 -4.49
CA MET A 72 -3.38 0.38 -5.10
C MET A 72 -3.53 -0.61 -6.26
N HIS A 73 -2.50 -0.76 -7.07
CA HIS A 73 -2.48 -1.72 -8.17
C HIS A 73 -2.69 -3.15 -7.66
N LEU A 74 -1.94 -3.54 -6.62
CA LEU A 74 -2.04 -4.87 -6.01
C LEU A 74 -3.34 -5.04 -5.22
N SER A 75 -3.81 -4.01 -4.56
CA SER A 75 -5.08 -4.04 -3.82
C SER A 75 -6.28 -4.26 -4.72
N ILE A 76 -6.30 -3.65 -5.89
CA ILE A 76 -7.35 -3.86 -6.90
C ILE A 76 -7.32 -5.30 -7.40
N LEU A 77 -6.14 -5.86 -7.66
CA LEU A 77 -6.00 -7.26 -8.06
C LEU A 77 -6.54 -8.21 -6.98
N ILE A 78 -6.18 -8.00 -5.72
CA ILE A 78 -6.64 -8.80 -4.60
C ILE A 78 -8.17 -8.74 -4.49
N GLU A 79 -8.74 -7.55 -4.55
CA GLU A 79 -10.19 -7.36 -4.46
C GLU A 79 -10.93 -8.02 -5.63
N THR A 80 -10.40 -7.89 -6.84
CA THR A 80 -10.96 -8.54 -8.03
C THR A 80 -10.93 -10.06 -7.89
N MET A 81 -9.81 -10.63 -7.44
CA MET A 81 -9.70 -12.07 -7.21
C MET A 81 -10.71 -12.56 -6.15
N ARG A 82 -10.87 -11.82 -5.05
CA ARG A 82 -11.85 -12.16 -4.01
C ARG A 82 -13.28 -12.13 -4.53
N ARG A 83 -13.63 -11.16 -5.35
CA ARG A 83 -14.94 -11.08 -6.01
C ARG A 83 -15.19 -12.24 -6.97
N GLU A 84 -14.14 -12.75 -7.60
CA GLU A 84 -14.22 -13.94 -8.47
C GLU A 84 -14.33 -15.26 -7.68
N GLY A 85 -14.20 -15.22 -6.37
CA GLY A 85 -14.32 -16.39 -5.48
C GLY A 85 -13.00 -17.01 -5.05
N TYR A 86 -11.88 -16.34 -5.26
CA TYR A 86 -10.57 -16.77 -4.75
C TYR A 86 -10.40 -16.40 -3.28
N GLU A 87 -9.90 -17.33 -2.50
CA GLU A 87 -9.54 -17.13 -1.11
C GLU A 87 -8.02 -17.23 -0.98
N LEU A 88 -7.41 -16.18 -0.47
CA LEU A 88 -5.95 -16.08 -0.34
C LEU A 88 -5.57 -15.21 0.86
N GLN A 89 -4.42 -15.51 1.43
CA GLN A 89 -3.74 -14.65 2.40
C GLN A 89 -2.77 -13.74 1.65
N VAL A 90 -2.64 -12.50 2.12
CA VAL A 90 -1.69 -11.53 1.57
C VAL A 90 -0.80 -10.99 2.68
N SER A 91 0.49 -10.81 2.38
CA SER A 91 1.41 -10.12 3.26
C SER A 91 1.22 -8.60 3.17
N PRO A 92 1.69 -7.82 4.16
CA PRO A 92 1.82 -6.39 4.01
C PRO A 92 2.67 -6.03 2.78
N PRO A 93 2.39 -4.90 2.10
CA PRO A 93 3.20 -4.47 0.97
C PRO A 93 4.60 -4.03 1.41
N HIS A 94 5.59 -4.29 0.56
CA HIS A 94 6.96 -3.85 0.71
C HIS A 94 7.41 -3.13 -0.57
N VAL A 95 8.20 -2.07 -0.42
CA VAL A 95 8.80 -1.41 -1.57
C VAL A 95 10.00 -2.17 -2.10
N LEU A 96 10.18 -2.13 -3.42
CA LEU A 96 11.36 -2.65 -4.09
C LEU A 96 12.44 -1.57 -4.10
N THR A 97 13.46 -1.74 -3.28
CA THR A 97 14.59 -0.82 -3.17
C THR A 97 15.68 -1.15 -4.16
N LYS A 98 16.56 -0.18 -4.44
CA LYS A 98 17.77 -0.35 -5.24
C LYS A 98 18.97 0.07 -4.44
N VAL A 99 20.09 -0.65 -4.58
CA VAL A 99 21.37 -0.26 -3.99
C VAL A 99 22.26 0.28 -5.10
N ILE A 100 22.69 1.53 -4.99
CA ILE A 100 23.54 2.23 -5.94
C ILE A 100 24.69 2.88 -5.16
N ASP A 101 25.92 2.53 -5.50
CA ASP A 101 27.13 3.04 -4.82
C ASP A 101 27.10 2.90 -3.28
N GLY A 102 26.58 1.76 -2.80
CA GLY A 102 26.46 1.45 -1.39
C GLY A 102 25.32 2.17 -0.65
N LYS A 103 24.51 2.96 -1.34
CA LYS A 103 23.33 3.64 -0.79
C LYS A 103 22.05 2.97 -1.24
N THR A 104 21.09 2.87 -0.33
CA THR A 104 19.75 2.35 -0.62
C THR A 104 18.86 3.46 -1.16
N TYR A 105 18.26 3.22 -2.31
CA TYR A 105 17.27 4.09 -2.94
C TYR A 105 15.91 3.45 -2.90
N GLU A 106 14.88 4.27 -2.70
CA GLU A 106 13.49 3.85 -2.65
C GLU A 106 12.63 4.59 -3.68
N PRO A 107 11.51 3.98 -4.12
CA PRO A 107 10.59 4.65 -5.03
C PRO A 107 9.91 5.83 -4.34
N MET A 108 9.81 6.93 -5.07
CA MET A 108 9.18 8.17 -4.63
C MET A 108 7.90 8.42 -5.43
N GLU A 109 6.99 9.15 -4.83
CA GLU A 109 5.75 9.56 -5.45
C GLU A 109 5.51 11.06 -5.34
N HIS A 110 4.95 11.62 -6.39
CA HIS A 110 4.37 12.95 -6.41
C HIS A 110 2.90 12.83 -6.06
N VAL A 111 2.49 13.44 -4.97
CA VAL A 111 1.15 13.34 -4.40
C VAL A 111 0.47 14.70 -4.49
N VAL A 112 -0.71 14.74 -5.10
CA VAL A 112 -1.54 15.94 -5.22
C VAL A 112 -2.81 15.74 -4.42
N ILE A 113 -3.05 16.62 -3.48
CA ILE A 113 -4.21 16.58 -2.58
C ILE A 113 -5.03 17.85 -2.76
N ASP A 114 -6.33 17.68 -2.95
CA ASP A 114 -7.32 18.72 -2.97
C ASP A 114 -8.27 18.52 -1.78
N VAL A 115 -8.28 19.45 -0.84
CA VAL A 115 -9.07 19.35 0.39
C VAL A 115 -9.70 20.68 0.76
N PRO A 116 -10.82 20.66 1.50
CA PRO A 116 -11.28 21.85 2.20
C PRO A 116 -10.21 22.39 3.13
N THR A 117 -10.06 23.72 3.20
CA THR A 117 -9.00 24.39 3.95
C THR A 117 -8.99 24.00 5.44
N GLN A 118 -10.14 23.69 6.01
CA GLN A 118 -10.27 23.25 7.40
C GLN A 118 -9.52 21.95 7.72
N TYR A 119 -9.27 21.09 6.71
CA TYR A 119 -8.57 19.80 6.89
C TYR A 119 -7.09 19.86 6.51
N GLN A 120 -6.60 21.00 6.04
CA GLN A 120 -5.21 21.19 5.63
C GLN A 120 -4.22 20.78 6.71
N GLY A 121 -4.44 21.20 7.94
CA GLY A 121 -3.55 20.91 9.07
C GLY A 121 -3.44 19.40 9.35
N ALA A 122 -4.57 18.69 9.33
CA ALA A 122 -4.58 17.24 9.54
C ALA A 122 -3.82 16.48 8.44
N VAL A 123 -3.99 16.89 7.18
CA VAL A 123 -3.28 16.30 6.03
C VAL A 123 -1.78 16.57 6.13
N MET A 124 -1.37 17.80 6.42
CA MET A 124 0.05 18.15 6.53
C MET A 124 0.72 17.40 7.69
N THR A 125 0.07 17.26 8.82
CA THR A 125 0.59 16.50 9.96
C THR A 125 0.69 15.01 9.62
N GLY A 126 -0.35 14.43 9.07
CA GLY A 126 -0.38 13.00 8.70
C GLY A 126 0.69 12.62 7.68
N LEU A 127 0.86 13.42 6.64
CA LEU A 127 1.87 13.18 5.61
C LEU A 127 3.28 13.51 6.07
N GLY A 128 3.45 14.53 6.91
CA GLY A 128 4.76 14.86 7.48
C GLY A 128 5.34 13.71 8.31
N GLN A 129 4.53 13.01 9.07
CA GLN A 129 4.93 11.80 9.80
C GLN A 129 5.34 10.63 8.88
N ARG A 130 4.92 10.68 7.63
CA ARG A 130 5.20 9.66 6.60
C ARG A 130 6.32 10.10 5.64
N LYS A 131 7.15 11.05 6.05
CA LYS A 131 8.31 11.56 5.28
C LYS A 131 7.93 12.31 4.00
N ALA A 132 6.73 12.87 3.93
CA ALA A 132 6.32 13.74 2.84
C ALA A 132 6.96 15.14 2.99
N ILE A 133 7.39 15.68 1.85
CA ILE A 133 7.95 17.04 1.75
C ILE A 133 7.00 17.86 0.90
N LEU A 134 6.47 18.94 1.46
CA LEU A 134 5.60 19.88 0.74
C LEU A 134 6.40 20.59 -0.36
N GLN A 135 5.93 20.48 -1.59
CA GLN A 135 6.53 21.10 -2.77
C GLN A 135 5.82 22.39 -3.15
N GLN A 136 4.49 22.38 -3.08
CA GLN A 136 3.66 23.49 -3.50
C GLN A 136 2.34 23.49 -2.75
N MET A 137 1.81 24.69 -2.54
CA MET A 137 0.48 24.92 -1.96
C MET A 137 -0.22 26.03 -2.76
N GLU A 138 -1.43 25.74 -3.19
CA GLU A 138 -2.24 26.66 -3.98
C GLU A 138 -3.65 26.77 -3.42
N SER A 139 -4.13 27.99 -3.24
CA SER A 139 -5.52 28.24 -2.86
C SER A 139 -6.45 28.03 -4.06
N LEU A 140 -7.49 27.25 -3.88
CA LEU A 140 -8.53 26.98 -4.89
C LEU A 140 -9.82 27.72 -4.54
N GLY A 141 -9.74 29.04 -4.40
CA GLY A 141 -10.85 29.86 -3.95
C GLY A 141 -10.81 30.09 -2.43
N SER A 142 -11.97 30.33 -1.82
CA SER A 142 -12.05 30.74 -0.41
C SER A 142 -11.97 29.58 0.58
N ASP A 143 -12.27 28.35 0.18
CA ASP A 143 -12.55 27.23 1.07
C ASP A 143 -11.81 25.94 0.74
N ARG A 144 -11.05 25.90 -0.35
CA ARG A 144 -10.27 24.72 -0.75
C ARG A 144 -8.82 25.07 -1.03
N VAL A 145 -7.95 24.06 -0.85
CA VAL A 145 -6.52 24.18 -1.07
C VAL A 145 -6.00 22.92 -1.80
N ARG A 146 -5.06 23.12 -2.70
CA ARG A 146 -4.28 22.06 -3.32
C ARG A 146 -2.90 22.00 -2.70
N LEU A 147 -2.52 20.82 -2.25
CA LEU A 147 -1.21 20.54 -1.67
C LEU A 147 -0.49 19.53 -2.55
N GLU A 148 0.76 19.81 -2.88
CA GLU A 148 1.61 18.90 -3.64
C GLU A 148 2.80 18.48 -2.77
N PHE A 149 3.02 17.17 -2.68
CA PHE A 149 4.08 16.56 -1.88
C PHE A 149 4.93 15.65 -2.73
N ARG A 150 6.19 15.52 -2.34
CA ARG A 150 7.04 14.42 -2.77
C ARG A 150 7.36 13.54 -1.57
N MET A 151 7.15 12.25 -1.68
CA MET A 151 7.28 11.35 -0.55
C MET A 151 7.63 9.92 -1.00
N PRO A 152 8.19 9.10 -0.08
CA PRO A 152 8.38 7.68 -0.35
C PRO A 152 7.05 6.96 -0.61
N SER A 153 7.03 6.04 -1.58
CA SER A 153 5.84 5.21 -1.86
C SER A 153 5.35 4.45 -0.63
N ARG A 154 6.27 3.95 0.21
CA ARG A 154 5.94 3.25 1.46
C ARG A 154 5.21 4.13 2.47
N GLY A 155 5.38 5.45 2.41
CA GLY A 155 4.66 6.40 3.26
C GLY A 155 3.17 6.48 2.95
N LEU A 156 2.74 6.04 1.77
CA LEU A 156 1.33 6.00 1.38
C LEU A 156 0.62 4.69 1.76
N PHE A 157 1.36 3.68 2.21
CA PHE A 157 0.77 2.41 2.61
C PHE A 157 -0.18 2.60 3.79
N GLY A 158 -1.44 2.21 3.58
CA GLY A 158 -2.50 2.38 4.58
C GLY A 158 -2.96 3.82 4.81
N TYR A 159 -2.43 4.80 4.11
CA TYR A 159 -2.78 6.21 4.30
C TYR A 159 -4.19 6.57 3.79
N ARG A 160 -4.67 5.90 2.75
CA ARG A 160 -5.95 6.26 2.13
C ARG A 160 -7.12 6.29 3.12
N ASN A 161 -7.21 5.32 4.01
CA ASN A 161 -8.25 5.27 5.02
C ASN A 161 -8.12 6.41 6.04
N GLN A 162 -6.90 6.70 6.48
CA GLN A 162 -6.62 7.84 7.34
C GLN A 162 -7.01 9.15 6.67
N PHE A 163 -6.66 9.31 5.40
CA PHE A 163 -7.00 10.48 4.61
C PHE A 163 -8.52 10.70 4.50
N LEU A 164 -9.27 9.65 4.20
CA LEU A 164 -10.73 9.72 4.12
C LEU A 164 -11.35 10.09 5.47
N THR A 165 -10.82 9.55 6.56
CA THR A 165 -11.25 9.90 7.93
C THR A 165 -10.93 11.35 8.27
N ASP A 166 -9.70 11.78 8.04
CA ASP A 166 -9.21 13.13 8.38
C ASP A 166 -9.92 14.24 7.57
N THR A 167 -10.39 13.90 6.39
CA THR A 167 -11.07 14.83 5.48
C THR A 167 -12.59 14.63 5.42
N HIS A 168 -13.14 13.76 6.26
CA HIS A 168 -14.56 13.40 6.26
C HIS A 168 -15.09 12.99 4.87
N GLY A 169 -14.23 12.36 4.06
CA GLY A 169 -14.54 11.94 2.70
C GLY A 169 -14.54 13.07 1.66
N GLU A 170 -14.23 14.30 2.04
CA GLU A 170 -14.27 15.47 1.15
C GLU A 170 -12.95 15.74 0.42
N GLY A 171 -11.89 15.02 0.76
CA GLY A 171 -10.59 15.16 0.12
C GLY A 171 -10.43 14.27 -1.11
N ILE A 172 -9.63 14.75 -2.06
CA ILE A 172 -9.21 14.00 -3.25
C ILE A 172 -7.69 13.84 -3.21
N ILE A 173 -7.21 12.63 -3.41
CA ILE A 173 -5.80 12.30 -3.45
C ILE A 173 -5.44 11.59 -4.75
N ASN A 174 -4.40 12.09 -5.43
CA ASN A 174 -3.80 11.47 -6.61
C ASN A 174 -2.30 11.32 -6.40
N GLN A 175 -1.73 10.25 -6.94
CA GLN A 175 -0.32 9.94 -6.81
C GLN A 175 0.25 9.43 -8.11
N ILE A 176 1.48 9.84 -8.42
CA ILE A 176 2.21 9.43 -9.62
C ILE A 176 3.63 9.06 -9.19
N PHE A 177 4.15 7.96 -9.71
CA PHE A 177 5.54 7.58 -9.53
C PHE A 177 6.49 8.68 -9.98
N ASP A 178 7.46 9.05 -9.14
CA ASP A 178 8.37 10.18 -9.34
C ASP A 178 9.84 9.78 -9.11
N GLY A 179 10.24 8.65 -9.67
CA GLY A 179 11.62 8.18 -9.62
C GLY A 179 12.02 7.56 -8.29
N TYR A 180 13.32 7.50 -8.07
CA TYR A 180 13.96 6.97 -6.87
C TYR A 180 14.74 8.04 -6.16
N ASP A 181 14.83 7.93 -4.83
CA ASP A 181 15.67 8.79 -4.00
C ASP A 181 16.23 8.00 -2.83
N VAL A 182 17.22 8.56 -2.17
CA VAL A 182 17.87 7.93 -1.02
C VAL A 182 16.82 7.61 0.06
N TRP A 183 16.97 6.46 0.69
CA TRP A 183 16.10 6.02 1.79
C TRP A 183 15.91 7.11 2.83
N ALA A 184 14.66 7.51 3.07
CA ALA A 184 14.30 8.64 3.92
C ALA A 184 14.27 8.33 5.43
N GLY A 185 14.59 7.09 5.82
CA GLY A 185 14.58 6.64 7.21
C GLY A 185 13.29 5.96 7.63
N MET A 186 13.19 5.62 8.90
CA MET A 186 12.05 4.91 9.47
C MET A 186 10.79 5.75 9.44
N ILE A 187 9.68 5.13 9.03
CA ILE A 187 8.33 5.66 9.20
C ILE A 187 7.69 4.88 10.34
N ALA A 188 7.14 5.60 11.32
CA ALA A 188 6.47 4.97 12.43
C ALA A 188 5.22 4.22 11.94
N ASN A 189 5.24 2.91 12.07
CA ASN A 189 4.05 2.08 11.89
C ASN A 189 3.31 1.98 13.22
N ARG A 190 2.02 1.68 13.19
CA ARG A 190 1.30 1.31 14.41
C ARG A 190 2.05 0.17 15.08
N SER A 191 2.46 0.38 16.31
CA SER A 191 3.14 -0.65 17.13
C SER A 191 2.20 -1.76 17.60
N THR A 192 0.89 -1.58 17.45
CA THR A 192 -0.14 -2.52 17.89
C THR A 192 -0.95 -3.01 16.70
N GLY A 193 -1.10 -4.33 16.58
CA GLY A 193 -1.97 -4.97 15.59
C GLY A 193 -3.44 -4.68 15.86
N SER A 194 -4.30 -4.92 14.87
CA SER A 194 -5.75 -4.88 15.06
C SER A 194 -6.20 -6.16 15.78
N LEU A 195 -6.93 -6.00 16.88
CA LEU A 195 -7.63 -7.11 17.51
C LEU A 195 -8.84 -7.47 16.64
N VAL A 196 -8.83 -8.67 16.10
CA VAL A 196 -9.98 -9.23 15.37
C VAL A 196 -10.71 -10.17 16.30
N SER A 197 -11.99 -9.87 16.58
CA SER A 197 -12.83 -10.80 17.36
C SER A 197 -13.01 -12.12 16.60
N PHE A 198 -12.73 -13.21 17.27
CA PHE A 198 -12.87 -14.56 16.73
C PHE A 198 -14.29 -15.10 16.85
N GLU A 199 -15.08 -14.54 17.78
CA GLU A 199 -16.47 -14.92 18.03
C GLU A 199 -17.35 -13.69 18.23
N THR A 200 -18.64 -13.87 17.98
CA THR A 200 -19.65 -12.85 18.28
C THR A 200 -19.83 -12.77 19.79
N GLY A 201 -19.50 -11.65 20.40
CA GLY A 201 -19.62 -11.43 21.83
C GLY A 201 -19.59 -9.96 22.20
N GLU A 202 -19.95 -9.64 23.42
CA GLU A 202 -19.91 -8.28 23.94
C GLU A 202 -18.50 -7.96 24.44
N ALA A 203 -17.89 -6.88 23.91
CA ALA A 203 -16.56 -6.45 24.31
C ALA A 203 -16.62 -5.77 25.68
N VAL A 204 -15.92 -6.34 26.67
CA VAL A 204 -15.80 -5.74 28.00
C VAL A 204 -14.44 -5.03 28.14
N THR A 205 -14.44 -3.89 28.80
CA THR A 205 -13.26 -3.03 28.96
C THR A 205 -12.05 -3.77 29.56
N TYR A 206 -12.29 -4.67 30.49
CA TYR A 206 -11.24 -5.47 31.13
C TYR A 206 -10.57 -6.46 30.15
N GLY A 207 -11.36 -7.08 29.26
CA GLY A 207 -10.83 -7.99 28.24
C GLY A 207 -9.97 -7.27 27.21
N LEU A 208 -10.37 -6.06 26.82
CA LEU A 208 -9.61 -5.22 25.88
C LEU A 208 -8.28 -4.73 26.47
N PHE A 209 -8.26 -4.41 27.77
CA PHE A 209 -7.04 -3.97 28.45
C PHE A 209 -5.98 -5.08 28.53
N ASN A 210 -6.39 -6.32 28.83
CA ASN A 210 -5.47 -7.46 28.90
C ASN A 210 -4.95 -7.91 27.52
N ALA A 211 -5.66 -7.59 26.43
CA ALA A 211 -5.24 -7.92 25.09
C ALA A 211 -4.28 -6.87 24.46
N GLN A 212 -4.05 -5.75 25.16
CA GLN A 212 -3.11 -4.70 24.74
C GLN A 212 -1.72 -4.82 25.36
N GLN A 213 -1.50 -5.78 26.28
CA GLN A 213 -0.19 -6.10 26.83
C GLN A 213 0.49 -7.20 26.02
#